data_736196c905a28f80129dad70487289cc
#
_entry.id   736196c905a28f80129dad70487289cc
#
_cell.length_a   1.000
_cell.length_b   1.000
_cell.length_c   1.000
_cell.angle_alpha   90.00
_cell.angle_beta   90.00
_cell.angle_gamma   90.00
#
_symmetry.space_group_name_H-M   'P 1'
#
loop_
_entity.id
_entity.type
_entity.pdbx_description
1 polymer ?
#
loop_
_entity_poly.entity_id
_entity_poly.type
_entity_poly.pdbx_seq_one_letter_code
_entity_poly.pdbx_strand_id
1 'polypeptide(L)'
;MGGIASLLMTIFKKRNRLIDQLRRELDKDLTALIAKGEGEDIEFKSSFRYDYRQQKVNKALESVIIKTITGFMNARGGSLLIGVADDGSILGLEPDYNSLSRKDSDGFTQLLTSTIADRMGTPACSLVKIMFHQPSQKEICRVIVLPSPVPVYAREDNQPRFYVRSGSGTREMDIREAITFIKAKWG
;
A
#
# COMPACT_ATOMS: atom_id res chain seq x y z
N MET A 1 8.12 35.74 -18.35
CA MET A 1 6.86 35.34 -17.67
C MET A 1 6.35 33.93 -18.01
N GLY A 2 6.92 33.22 -18.99
CA GLY A 2 6.46 31.85 -19.36
C GLY A 2 6.74 30.71 -18.39
N GLY A 3 7.78 30.80 -17.56
CA GLY A 3 8.23 29.70 -16.71
C GLY A 3 7.28 29.36 -15.55
N ILE A 4 6.71 30.37 -14.89
CA ILE A 4 5.79 30.16 -13.75
C ILE A 4 4.47 29.55 -14.22
N ALA A 5 3.92 30.00 -15.33
CA ALA A 5 2.70 29.46 -15.92
C ALA A 5 2.88 28.00 -16.35
N SER A 6 4.02 27.66 -16.96
CA SER A 6 4.36 26.29 -17.35
C SER A 6 4.51 25.37 -16.13
N LEU A 7 5.16 25.83 -15.06
CA LEU A 7 5.30 25.06 -13.80
C LEU A 7 3.93 24.80 -13.16
N LEU A 8 3.09 25.84 -13.05
CA LEU A 8 1.74 25.72 -12.51
C LEU A 8 0.88 24.75 -13.32
N MET A 9 0.95 24.80 -14.65
CA MET A 9 0.25 23.89 -15.54
C MET A 9 0.71 22.44 -15.34
N THR A 10 2.00 22.23 -15.13
CA THR A 10 2.56 20.88 -14.87
C THR A 10 2.08 20.32 -13.53
N ILE A 11 2.08 21.14 -12.48
CA ILE A 11 1.57 20.78 -11.16
C ILE A 11 0.08 20.44 -11.24
N PHE A 12 -0.71 21.24 -11.97
CA PHE A 12 -2.13 21.03 -12.13
C PHE A 12 -2.44 19.72 -12.89
N LYS A 13 -1.69 19.43 -13.96
CA LYS A 13 -1.81 18.17 -14.70
C LYS A 13 -1.45 16.94 -13.83
N LYS A 14 -0.36 17.02 -13.04
CA LYS A 14 0.02 15.93 -12.11
C LYS A 14 -1.06 15.68 -11.06
N ARG A 15 -1.61 16.75 -10.46
CA ARG A 15 -2.70 16.67 -9.48
C ARG A 15 -3.94 16.00 -10.07
N ASN A 16 -4.39 16.45 -11.24
CA ASN A 16 -5.59 15.91 -11.87
C ASN A 16 -5.40 14.43 -12.24
N ARG A 17 -4.22 14.03 -12.72
CA ARG A 17 -3.92 12.62 -13.01
C ARG A 17 -4.04 11.74 -11.76
N LEU A 18 -3.56 12.19 -10.59
CA LEU A 18 -3.69 11.47 -9.32
C LEU A 18 -5.15 11.35 -8.87
N ILE A 19 -5.93 12.43 -8.99
CA ILE A 19 -7.36 12.43 -8.67
C ILE A 19 -8.12 11.44 -9.56
N ASP A 20 -7.86 11.45 -10.87
CA ASP A 20 -8.51 10.53 -11.81
C ASP A 20 -8.09 9.07 -11.56
N GLN A 21 -6.85 8.86 -11.17
CA GLN A 21 -6.39 7.51 -10.79
C GLN A 21 -7.08 7.02 -9.52
N LEU A 22 -7.16 7.86 -8.48
CA LEU A 22 -7.85 7.51 -7.24
C LEU A 22 -9.34 7.20 -7.50
N ARG A 23 -10.02 8.01 -8.33
CA ARG A 23 -11.41 7.75 -8.72
C ARG A 23 -11.55 6.37 -9.39
N ARG A 24 -10.71 6.07 -10.39
CA ARG A 24 -10.74 4.75 -11.05
C ARG A 24 -10.50 3.60 -10.08
N GLU A 25 -9.63 3.77 -9.09
CA GLU A 25 -9.41 2.73 -8.06
C GLU A 25 -10.61 2.60 -7.11
N LEU A 26 -11.21 3.71 -6.69
CA LEU A 26 -12.41 3.70 -5.84
C LEU A 26 -13.60 3.00 -6.51
N ASP A 27 -13.75 3.19 -7.83
CA ASP A 27 -14.87 2.63 -8.61
C ASP A 27 -14.72 1.12 -8.88
N LYS A 28 -13.56 0.52 -8.61
CA LYS A 28 -13.37 -0.94 -8.78
C LYS A 28 -14.21 -1.72 -7.76
N ASP A 29 -15.05 -2.60 -8.25
CA ASP A 29 -15.81 -3.51 -7.40
C ASP A 29 -14.88 -4.47 -6.65
N LEU A 30 -15.08 -4.59 -5.34
CA LEU A 30 -14.29 -5.45 -4.47
C LEU A 30 -14.38 -6.93 -4.86
N THR A 31 -15.58 -7.40 -5.19
CA THR A 31 -15.81 -8.80 -5.60
C THR A 31 -15.02 -9.13 -6.85
N ALA A 32 -15.06 -8.24 -7.84
CA ALA A 32 -14.28 -8.39 -9.06
C ALA A 32 -12.76 -8.36 -8.81
N LEU A 33 -12.29 -7.53 -7.86
CA LEU A 33 -10.88 -7.49 -7.46
C LEU A 33 -10.43 -8.81 -6.83
N ILE A 34 -11.22 -9.36 -5.92
CA ILE A 34 -10.91 -10.65 -5.27
C ILE A 34 -10.94 -11.79 -6.29
N ALA A 35 -11.95 -11.82 -7.17
CA ALA A 35 -12.07 -12.84 -8.22
C ALA A 35 -10.91 -12.78 -9.24
N LYS A 36 -10.33 -11.59 -9.49
CA LYS A 36 -9.16 -11.42 -10.36
C LYS A 36 -7.91 -12.08 -9.78
N GLY A 37 -7.80 -12.15 -8.46
CA GLY A 37 -6.63 -12.64 -7.75
C GLY A 37 -5.47 -11.63 -7.71
N GLU A 38 -4.35 -12.04 -7.12
CA GLU A 38 -3.14 -11.23 -7.03
C GLU A 38 -2.52 -10.95 -8.40
N GLY A 39 -1.90 -9.80 -8.55
CA GLY A 39 -1.31 -9.37 -9.81
C GLY A 39 -0.45 -8.11 -9.69
N GLU A 40 -0.22 -7.44 -10.81
CA GLU A 40 0.62 -6.22 -10.84
C GLU A 40 0.05 -5.09 -9.99
N ASP A 41 -1.28 -4.98 -9.91
CA ASP A 41 -2.02 -3.89 -9.27
C ASP A 41 -2.83 -4.32 -8.03
N ILE A 42 -2.73 -5.60 -7.61
CA ILE A 42 -3.44 -6.12 -6.45
C ILE A 42 -2.58 -7.12 -5.67
N GLU A 43 -2.69 -7.08 -4.36
CA GLU A 43 -2.05 -7.99 -3.42
C GLU A 43 -3.00 -8.34 -2.29
N PHE A 44 -2.98 -9.60 -1.82
CA PHE A 44 -3.73 -10.08 -0.66
C PHE A 44 -2.78 -10.32 0.52
N LYS A 45 -3.26 -10.04 1.71
CA LYS A 45 -2.58 -10.40 2.95
C LYS A 45 -3.61 -10.84 3.98
N SER A 46 -3.36 -12.00 4.54
CA SER A 46 -4.24 -12.63 5.52
C SER A 46 -4.48 -11.75 6.75
N SER A 47 -3.51 -10.91 7.12
CA SER A 47 -3.55 -10.05 8.29
C SER A 47 -2.49 -8.95 8.20
N PHE A 48 -2.61 -7.92 9.05
CA PHE A 48 -1.59 -6.90 9.23
C PHE A 48 -0.47 -7.37 10.17
N ARG A 49 -0.82 -8.04 11.27
CA ARG A 49 0.14 -8.44 12.30
C ARG A 49 -0.21 -9.75 13.02
N TYR A 50 -1.27 -10.45 12.64
CA TYR A 50 -1.63 -11.74 13.25
C TYR A 50 -1.15 -12.90 12.38
N ASP A 51 -0.29 -13.73 12.95
CA ASP A 51 0.22 -14.93 12.28
C ASP A 51 -0.76 -16.10 12.48
N TYR A 52 -1.49 -16.45 11.43
CA TYR A 52 -2.48 -17.55 11.45
C TYR A 52 -1.85 -18.91 11.67
N ARG A 53 -0.56 -19.11 11.30
CA ARG A 53 0.13 -20.39 11.51
C ARG A 53 0.55 -20.55 12.97
N GLN A 54 1.03 -19.48 13.58
CA GLN A 54 1.46 -19.47 14.98
C GLN A 54 0.35 -19.06 15.95
N GLN A 55 -0.80 -18.66 15.44
CA GLN A 55 -1.96 -18.16 16.20
C GLN A 55 -1.61 -17.09 17.23
N LYS A 56 -0.73 -16.18 16.87
CA LYS A 56 -0.27 -15.08 17.72
C LYS A 56 0.09 -13.83 16.95
N VAL A 57 0.21 -12.71 17.67
CA VAL A 57 0.70 -11.46 17.11
C VAL A 57 2.18 -11.62 16.70
N ASN A 58 2.49 -11.26 15.46
CA ASN A 58 3.82 -11.25 14.89
C ASN A 58 4.05 -9.92 14.16
N LYS A 59 4.70 -8.98 14.83
CA LYS A 59 4.96 -7.63 14.27
C LYS A 59 5.86 -7.64 13.02
N ALA A 60 6.57 -8.73 12.75
CA ALA A 60 7.35 -8.84 11.51
C ALA A 60 6.46 -8.80 10.25
N LEU A 61 5.18 -9.17 10.35
CA LEU A 61 4.22 -9.08 9.26
C LEU A 61 3.94 -7.63 8.84
N GLU A 62 4.06 -6.67 9.75
CA GLU A 62 3.94 -5.24 9.43
C GLU A 62 4.97 -4.81 8.37
N SER A 63 6.19 -5.37 8.42
CA SER A 63 7.23 -5.11 7.40
C SER A 63 6.83 -5.61 6.01
N VAL A 64 6.11 -6.74 5.93
CA VAL A 64 5.60 -7.27 4.66
C VAL A 64 4.57 -6.32 4.05
N ILE A 65 3.68 -5.76 4.87
CA ILE A 65 2.70 -4.75 4.45
C ILE A 65 3.40 -3.48 3.94
N ILE A 66 4.36 -2.96 4.69
CA ILE A 66 5.13 -1.76 4.31
C ILE A 66 5.93 -1.99 3.02
N LYS A 67 6.57 -3.15 2.87
CA LYS A 67 7.24 -3.56 1.63
C LYS A 67 6.28 -3.51 0.44
N THR A 68 5.08 -4.05 0.57
CA THR A 68 4.06 -4.05 -0.49
C THR A 68 3.62 -2.63 -0.84
N ILE A 69 3.30 -1.80 0.16
CA ILE A 69 2.89 -0.40 -0.05
C ILE A 69 4.02 0.39 -0.74
N THR A 70 5.27 0.24 -0.29
CA THR A 70 6.43 0.88 -0.91
C THR A 70 6.60 0.45 -2.37
N GLY A 71 6.45 -0.86 -2.63
CA GLY A 71 6.52 -1.40 -3.99
C GLY A 71 5.46 -0.81 -4.92
N PHE A 72 4.22 -0.67 -4.46
CA PHE A 72 3.16 -0.01 -5.22
C PHE A 72 3.44 1.48 -5.45
N MET A 73 3.91 2.23 -4.43
CA MET A 73 4.27 3.66 -4.59
C MET A 73 5.37 3.85 -5.62
N ASN A 74 6.37 2.98 -5.63
CA ASN A 74 7.49 3.03 -6.58
C ASN A 74 7.14 2.42 -7.95
N ALA A 75 5.96 1.85 -8.13
CA ALA A 75 5.49 1.33 -9.42
C ALA A 75 4.34 2.19 -9.98
N ARG A 76 3.19 1.60 -10.23
CA ARG A 76 1.99 2.24 -10.82
C ARG A 76 0.87 2.47 -9.81
N GLY A 77 1.12 2.22 -8.52
CA GLY A 77 0.10 2.12 -7.49
C GLY A 77 -0.57 0.76 -7.50
N GLY A 78 -1.61 0.61 -6.68
CA GLY A 78 -2.38 -0.64 -6.59
C GLY A 78 -3.28 -0.69 -5.38
N SER A 79 -3.90 -1.85 -5.16
CA SER A 79 -4.75 -2.15 -3.99
C SER A 79 -4.16 -3.31 -3.20
N LEU A 80 -3.97 -3.10 -1.91
CA LEU A 80 -3.64 -4.14 -0.95
C LEU A 80 -4.90 -4.48 -0.16
N LEU A 81 -5.31 -5.75 -0.17
CA LEU A 81 -6.43 -6.27 0.62
C LEU A 81 -5.89 -7.00 1.84
N ILE A 82 -6.22 -6.52 3.04
CA ILE A 82 -5.82 -7.12 4.31
C ILE A 82 -7.04 -7.82 4.94
N GLY A 83 -6.88 -9.04 5.41
CA GLY A 83 -7.96 -9.92 5.84
C GLY A 83 -8.43 -10.86 4.74
N VAL A 84 -7.64 -11.01 3.66
CA VAL A 84 -7.89 -11.91 2.52
C VAL A 84 -6.70 -12.84 2.37
N ALA A 85 -6.95 -14.14 2.25
CA ALA A 85 -5.90 -15.14 1.99
C ALA A 85 -5.51 -15.16 0.50
N ASP A 86 -4.39 -15.79 0.17
CA ASP A 86 -3.83 -15.87 -1.19
C ASP A 86 -4.80 -16.55 -2.19
N ASP A 87 -5.69 -17.41 -1.70
CA ASP A 87 -6.74 -18.08 -2.50
C ASP A 87 -8.02 -17.23 -2.66
N GLY A 88 -8.05 -16.00 -2.13
CA GLY A 88 -9.19 -15.11 -2.14
C GLY A 88 -10.20 -15.35 -1.00
N SER A 89 -9.95 -16.30 -0.09
CA SER A 89 -10.82 -16.54 1.06
C SER A 89 -10.83 -15.35 2.01
N ILE A 90 -12.03 -14.93 2.45
CA ILE A 90 -12.18 -13.82 3.39
C ILE A 90 -11.94 -14.31 4.81
N LEU A 91 -10.84 -13.88 5.41
CA LEU A 91 -10.46 -14.20 6.78
C LEU A 91 -11.01 -13.18 7.79
N GLY A 92 -11.01 -11.90 7.39
CA GLY A 92 -11.41 -10.77 8.24
C GLY A 92 -10.28 -10.23 9.10
N LEU A 93 -10.57 -9.14 9.83
CA LEU A 93 -9.60 -8.39 10.63
C LEU A 93 -9.75 -8.62 12.13
N GLU A 94 -10.67 -9.47 12.57
CA GLU A 94 -10.94 -9.69 14.00
C GLU A 94 -9.67 -10.07 14.80
N PRO A 95 -8.78 -10.98 14.31
CA PRO A 95 -7.54 -11.28 15.04
C PRO A 95 -6.59 -10.08 15.14
N ASP A 96 -6.54 -9.24 14.10
CA ASP A 96 -5.77 -7.99 14.15
C ASP A 96 -6.37 -7.02 15.18
N TYR A 97 -7.69 -6.80 15.14
CA TYR A 97 -8.39 -5.94 16.11
C TYR A 97 -8.16 -6.37 17.56
N ASN A 98 -8.21 -7.67 17.82
CA ASN A 98 -7.96 -8.21 19.16
C ASN A 98 -6.56 -7.93 19.70
N SER A 99 -5.62 -7.63 18.81
CA SER A 99 -4.24 -7.26 19.15
C SER A 99 -4.06 -5.77 19.49
N LEU A 100 -5.11 -4.95 19.30
CA LEU A 100 -5.07 -3.50 19.47
C LEU A 100 -5.67 -3.07 20.81
N SER A 101 -5.24 -1.91 21.30
CA SER A 101 -5.88 -1.25 22.45
C SER A 101 -7.30 -0.81 22.10
N ARG A 102 -7.50 -0.20 20.92
CA ARG A 102 -8.80 0.09 20.33
C ARG A 102 -9.10 -0.98 19.27
N LYS A 103 -10.03 -1.87 19.59
CA LYS A 103 -10.31 -3.12 18.83
C LYS A 103 -11.35 -2.91 17.73
N ASP A 104 -11.09 -1.94 16.85
CA ASP A 104 -11.98 -1.59 15.74
C ASP A 104 -11.20 -1.05 14.52
N SER A 105 -11.92 -0.70 13.46
CA SER A 105 -11.37 -0.13 12.23
C SER A 105 -10.63 1.20 12.44
N ASP A 106 -11.05 2.02 13.42
CA ASP A 106 -10.33 3.25 13.73
C ASP A 106 -8.97 2.97 14.37
N GLY A 107 -8.89 2.01 15.32
CA GLY A 107 -7.64 1.57 15.92
C GLY A 107 -6.70 0.95 14.87
N PHE A 108 -7.25 0.18 13.92
CA PHE A 108 -6.48 -0.38 12.80
C PHE A 108 -5.96 0.72 11.88
N THR A 109 -6.82 1.69 11.52
CA THR A 109 -6.41 2.85 10.70
C THR A 109 -5.28 3.62 11.35
N GLN A 110 -5.38 3.87 12.65
CA GLN A 110 -4.35 4.59 13.41
C GLN A 110 -3.03 3.82 13.43
N LEU A 111 -3.06 2.51 13.66
CA LEU A 111 -1.87 1.67 13.63
C LEU A 111 -1.23 1.67 12.23
N LEU A 112 -2.00 1.40 11.18
CA LEU A 112 -1.49 1.36 9.81
C LEU A 112 -0.89 2.71 9.39
N THR A 113 -1.59 3.82 9.66
CA THR A 113 -1.12 5.17 9.32
C THR A 113 0.16 5.52 10.09
N SER A 114 0.22 5.21 11.39
CA SER A 114 1.44 5.46 12.19
C SER A 114 2.62 4.61 11.71
N THR A 115 2.38 3.36 11.33
CA THR A 115 3.41 2.46 10.78
C THR A 115 3.95 2.99 9.44
N ILE A 116 3.06 3.48 8.54
CA ILE A 116 3.47 4.11 7.29
C ILE A 116 4.30 5.35 7.56
N ALA A 117 3.84 6.25 8.44
CA ALA A 117 4.55 7.48 8.79
C ALA A 117 5.93 7.21 9.39
N ASP A 118 6.03 6.23 10.27
CA ASP A 118 7.29 5.84 10.91
C ASP A 118 8.28 5.21 9.93
N ARG A 119 7.81 4.33 9.07
CA ARG A 119 8.67 3.53 8.19
C ARG A 119 8.98 4.21 6.84
N MET A 120 8.11 5.07 6.35
CA MET A 120 8.20 5.67 5.01
C MET A 120 8.18 7.21 5.04
N GLY A 121 7.93 7.80 6.20
CA GLY A 121 7.75 9.23 6.39
C GLY A 121 6.30 9.69 6.20
N THR A 122 5.93 10.76 6.92
CA THR A 122 4.58 11.34 6.90
C THR A 122 4.04 11.67 5.50
N PRO A 123 4.84 12.15 4.51
CA PRO A 123 4.34 12.41 3.17
C PRO A 123 3.76 11.19 2.47
N ALA A 124 4.23 9.97 2.78
CA ALA A 124 3.71 8.73 2.20
C ALA A 124 2.23 8.50 2.56
N CYS A 125 1.78 8.94 3.74
CA CYS A 125 0.39 8.80 4.17
C CYS A 125 -0.60 9.51 3.21
N SER A 126 -0.18 10.59 2.54
CA SER A 126 -1.04 11.31 1.58
C SER A 126 -1.32 10.54 0.29
N LEU A 127 -0.54 9.50 0.01
CA LEU A 127 -0.67 8.64 -1.16
C LEU A 127 -1.44 7.34 -0.86
N VAL A 128 -1.98 7.22 0.34
CA VAL A 128 -2.71 6.02 0.79
C VAL A 128 -4.14 6.38 1.16
N LYS A 129 -5.10 5.60 0.65
CA LYS A 129 -6.50 5.65 1.07
C LYS A 129 -6.88 4.32 1.71
N ILE A 130 -7.28 4.37 2.97
CA ILE A 130 -7.73 3.20 3.75
C ILE A 130 -9.25 3.15 3.71
N MET A 131 -9.80 2.00 3.38
CA MET A 131 -11.24 1.73 3.31
C MET A 131 -11.54 0.37 3.94
N PHE A 132 -12.68 0.27 4.60
CA PHE A 132 -13.17 -0.99 5.14
C PHE A 132 -14.39 -1.46 4.36
N HIS A 133 -14.45 -2.77 4.15
CA HIS A 133 -15.53 -3.45 3.45
C HIS A 133 -15.92 -4.67 4.26
N GLN A 134 -17.18 -5.08 4.18
CA GLN A 134 -17.71 -6.20 4.96
C GLN A 134 -18.31 -7.30 4.06
N PRO A 135 -17.50 -7.95 3.20
CA PRO A 135 -17.96 -9.07 2.45
C PRO A 135 -18.22 -10.26 3.38
N SER A 136 -19.34 -10.97 3.16
CA SER A 136 -19.66 -12.20 3.92
C SER A 136 -19.63 -12.00 5.46
N GLN A 137 -20.06 -10.84 5.96
CA GLN A 137 -20.10 -10.46 7.38
C GLN A 137 -18.72 -10.39 8.07
N LYS A 138 -17.63 -10.48 7.34
CA LYS A 138 -16.26 -10.28 7.85
C LYS A 138 -15.69 -8.98 7.31
N GLU A 139 -15.15 -8.16 8.18
CA GLU A 139 -14.55 -6.89 7.76
C GLU A 139 -13.14 -7.10 7.24
N ILE A 140 -12.83 -6.51 6.08
CA ILE A 140 -11.49 -6.47 5.49
C ILE A 140 -11.07 -5.02 5.25
N CYS A 141 -9.76 -4.78 5.19
CA CYS A 141 -9.20 -3.47 4.85
C CYS A 141 -8.68 -3.46 3.42
N ARG A 142 -9.17 -2.51 2.61
CA ARG A 142 -8.59 -2.18 1.32
C ARG A 142 -7.73 -0.93 1.45
N VAL A 143 -6.46 -1.07 1.14
CA VAL A 143 -5.47 0.01 1.10
C VAL A 143 -5.20 0.35 -0.36
N ILE A 144 -5.76 1.46 -0.84
CA ILE A 144 -5.47 1.98 -2.18
C ILE A 144 -4.19 2.81 -2.09
N VAL A 145 -3.19 2.44 -2.87
CA VAL A 145 -1.88 3.08 -2.92
C VAL A 145 -1.70 3.78 -4.25
N LEU A 146 -1.48 5.09 -4.21
CA LEU A 146 -1.17 5.88 -5.39
C LEU A 146 0.33 5.82 -5.71
N PRO A 147 0.73 5.93 -6.99
CA PRO A 147 2.13 6.02 -7.35
C PRO A 147 2.74 7.31 -6.81
N SER A 148 3.95 7.21 -6.27
CA SER A 148 4.67 8.37 -5.77
C SER A 148 5.28 9.20 -6.90
N PRO A 149 5.24 10.53 -6.81
CA PRO A 149 5.94 11.43 -7.74
C PRO A 149 7.47 11.48 -7.52
N VAL A 150 7.97 10.88 -6.46
CA VAL A 150 9.38 10.78 -6.08
C VAL A 150 9.72 9.37 -5.56
N PRO A 151 10.99 8.95 -5.55
CA PRO A 151 11.38 7.67 -4.96
C PRO A 151 10.98 7.59 -3.48
N VAL A 152 10.41 6.44 -3.07
CA VAL A 152 10.03 6.15 -1.68
C VAL A 152 10.86 4.99 -1.16
N TYR A 153 11.38 5.14 0.05
CA TYR A 153 12.16 4.13 0.75
C TYR A 153 11.40 3.67 1.99
N ALA A 154 11.47 2.37 2.29
CA ALA A 154 11.02 1.83 3.56
C ALA A 154 12.22 1.69 4.51
N ARG A 155 12.06 2.10 5.76
CA ARG A 155 13.08 1.89 6.79
C ARG A 155 12.89 0.52 7.43
N GLU A 156 13.90 -0.35 7.30
CA GLU A 156 13.99 -1.64 7.99
C GLU A 156 15.33 -1.72 8.71
N ASP A 157 15.32 -2.11 9.97
CA ASP A 157 16.52 -2.19 10.82
C ASP A 157 17.40 -0.94 10.74
N ASN A 158 16.76 0.23 10.76
CA ASN A 158 17.38 1.56 10.58
C ASN A 158 18.10 1.76 9.23
N GLN A 159 17.87 0.89 8.25
CA GLN A 159 18.43 1.03 6.91
C GLN A 159 17.31 1.35 5.90
N PRO A 160 17.54 2.27 4.94
CA PRO A 160 16.60 2.52 3.86
C PRO A 160 16.64 1.35 2.87
N ARG A 161 15.46 0.80 2.55
CA ARG A 161 15.27 -0.25 1.55
C ARG A 161 14.43 0.29 0.40
N PHE A 162 14.83 -0.05 -0.82
CA PHE A 162 14.10 0.37 -2.01
C PHE A 162 13.37 -0.82 -2.63
N TYR A 163 12.03 -0.77 -2.61
CA TYR A 163 11.17 -1.83 -3.11
C TYR A 163 10.39 -1.37 -4.34
N VAL A 164 10.23 -2.25 -5.32
CA VAL A 164 9.43 -2.02 -6.53
C VAL A 164 8.52 -3.20 -6.80
N ARG A 165 7.28 -2.93 -7.19
CA ARG A 165 6.34 -3.94 -7.68
C ARG A 165 6.75 -4.36 -9.08
N SER A 166 6.92 -5.66 -9.31
CA SER A 166 7.27 -6.26 -10.59
C SER A 166 6.45 -7.54 -10.78
N GLY A 167 5.51 -7.52 -11.72
CA GLY A 167 4.51 -8.57 -11.85
C GLY A 167 3.66 -8.71 -10.58
N SER A 168 3.42 -9.92 -10.11
CA SER A 168 2.67 -10.21 -8.87
C SER A 168 3.53 -10.14 -7.59
N GLY A 169 4.78 -9.68 -7.66
CA GLY A 169 5.67 -9.63 -6.50
C GLY A 169 6.27 -8.25 -6.25
N THR A 170 6.67 -8.01 -5.00
CA THR A 170 7.46 -6.83 -4.62
C THR A 170 8.89 -7.27 -4.36
N ARG A 171 9.84 -6.66 -5.06
CA ARG A 171 11.28 -6.99 -4.96
C ARG A 171 12.05 -5.83 -4.36
N GLU A 172 13.04 -6.16 -3.55
CA GLU A 172 14.07 -5.22 -3.14
C GLU A 172 15.06 -5.06 -4.30
N MET A 173 15.45 -3.83 -4.58
CA MET A 173 16.49 -3.51 -5.54
C MET A 173 17.80 -3.21 -4.80
N ASP A 174 18.91 -3.70 -5.33
CA ASP A 174 20.22 -3.26 -4.88
C ASP A 174 20.48 -1.79 -5.28
N ILE A 175 21.56 -1.22 -4.76
CA ILE A 175 21.88 0.21 -4.97
C ILE A 175 22.03 0.54 -6.47
N ARG A 176 22.62 -0.34 -7.28
CA ARG A 176 22.84 -0.09 -8.72
C ARG A 176 21.52 -0.16 -9.48
N GLU A 177 20.70 -1.17 -9.20
CA GLU A 177 19.37 -1.34 -9.76
C GLU A 177 18.48 -0.14 -9.40
N ALA A 178 18.49 0.27 -8.12
CA ALA A 178 17.72 1.41 -7.64
C ALA A 178 18.10 2.71 -8.34
N ILE A 179 19.40 3.03 -8.48
CA ILE A 179 19.87 4.22 -9.20
C ILE A 179 19.40 4.21 -10.66
N THR A 180 19.54 3.08 -11.33
CA THR A 180 19.11 2.95 -12.73
C THR A 180 17.61 3.14 -12.88
N PHE A 181 16.83 2.49 -12.02
CA PHE A 181 15.37 2.58 -12.02
C PHE A 181 14.88 4.01 -11.70
N ILE A 182 15.49 4.66 -10.70
CA ILE A 182 15.14 6.03 -10.30
C ILE A 182 15.37 7.00 -11.45
N LYS A 183 16.53 6.93 -12.11
CA LYS A 183 16.85 7.77 -13.29
C LYS A 183 15.87 7.56 -14.43
N ALA A 184 15.46 6.33 -14.69
CA ALA A 184 14.54 6.02 -15.77
C ALA A 184 13.10 6.48 -15.48
N LYS A 185 12.69 6.48 -14.21
CA LYS A 185 11.30 6.78 -13.83
C LYS A 185 11.06 8.24 -13.47
N TRP A 186 12.02 8.90 -12.85
CA TRP A 186 11.86 10.26 -12.28
C TRP A 186 12.93 11.25 -12.76
N GLY A 187 13.96 10.80 -13.51
CA GLY A 187 15.04 11.61 -14.09
C GLY A 187 14.68 12.40 -15.33
#